data_9b423fd423403a0e33b5bb2ce4cbb361
#
_entry.id   9b423fd423403a0e33b5bb2ce4cbb361
#
_cell.length_a   1.000
_cell.length_b   1.000
_cell.length_c   1.000
_cell.angle_alpha   90.00
_cell.angle_beta   90.00
_cell.angle_gamma   90.00
#
_symmetry.space_group_name_H-M   'P 1'
#
loop_
_entity.id
_entity.type
_entity.pdbx_description
1 polymer ?
#
loop_
_entity_poly.entity_id
_entity_poly.type
_entity_poly.pdbx_seq_one_letter_code
_entity_poly.pdbx_strand_id
1 'polypeptide(L)'
;MNILAIETSCDETSVAMLKAKGGLKNPSFDVLSNIVLSQVKLHAEWGGVVPNLAKREHQANLIPVLKKALEKSGFYNEKQKMKNEKLQPEILNSVLEREPELLEQFLKFIPTIKPPRIDAIAVTIGPGLEPALWVGINFAKALSLVWNKPMVAVNHMEGHIVASLLKEKMKMKNEK
;
A
#
# COMPACT_ATOMS: atom_id res chain seq x y z
N MET A 1 9.20 -8.56 12.65
CA MET A 1 7.86 -8.09 12.29
C MET A 1 7.88 -7.64 10.84
N ASN A 2 6.96 -8.12 10.00
CA ASN A 2 6.84 -7.71 8.60
C ASN A 2 5.65 -6.76 8.46
N ILE A 3 5.85 -5.60 7.84
CA ILE A 3 4.85 -4.54 7.73
C ILE A 3 4.61 -4.25 6.25
N LEU A 4 3.33 -4.22 5.85
CA LEU A 4 2.90 -3.63 4.60
C LEU A 4 2.56 -2.17 4.86
N ALA A 5 3.20 -1.23 4.16
CA ALA A 5 2.93 0.20 4.29
C ALA A 5 2.29 0.74 3.01
N ILE A 6 1.26 1.58 3.18
CA ILE A 6 0.47 2.17 2.09
C ILE A 6 0.48 3.69 2.25
N GLU A 7 0.78 4.41 1.17
CA GLU A 7 0.84 5.87 1.10
C GLU A 7 0.08 6.37 -0.13
N THR A 8 -0.89 7.26 0.11
CA THR A 8 -1.72 7.91 -0.93
C THR A 8 -2.07 9.34 -0.56
N SER A 9 -1.22 10.04 0.20
CA SER A 9 -1.59 11.35 0.77
C SER A 9 -1.70 12.50 -0.24
N CYS A 10 -1.05 12.39 -1.40
CA CYS A 10 -1.05 13.46 -2.42
C CYS A 10 -1.11 12.91 -3.85
N ASP A 11 0.00 12.91 -4.56
CA ASP A 11 0.09 12.54 -5.98
C ASP A 11 0.98 11.32 -6.26
N GLU A 12 1.29 10.57 -5.21
CA GLU A 12 2.09 9.35 -5.31
C GLU A 12 1.37 8.18 -4.69
N THR A 13 1.17 7.12 -5.48
CA THR A 13 0.69 5.84 -4.97
C THR A 13 1.88 4.99 -4.58
N SER A 14 2.05 4.70 -3.30
CA SER A 14 3.18 3.91 -2.84
C SER A 14 2.75 2.73 -1.97
N VAL A 15 3.43 1.59 -2.17
CA VAL A 15 3.34 0.42 -1.31
C VAL A 15 4.75 -0.10 -1.02
N ALA A 16 5.05 -0.26 0.26
CA ALA A 16 6.33 -0.78 0.72
C ALA A 16 6.16 -2.03 1.60
N MET A 17 7.13 -2.93 1.52
CA MET A 17 7.27 -4.06 2.43
C MET A 17 8.50 -3.85 3.31
N LEU A 18 8.30 -3.84 4.61
CA LEU A 18 9.33 -3.58 5.60
C LEU A 18 9.49 -4.78 6.54
N LYS A 19 10.72 -5.03 6.97
CA LYS A 19 11.02 -5.98 8.05
C LYS A 19 11.64 -5.21 9.22
N ALA A 20 10.89 -5.08 10.32
CA ALA A 20 11.34 -4.45 11.56
C ALA A 20 11.93 -5.49 12.51
N LYS A 21 13.05 -5.12 13.17
CA LYS A 21 13.79 -5.91 14.16
C LYS A 21 14.23 -5.02 15.33
N GLY A 22 14.73 -5.64 16.40
CA GLY A 22 15.40 -4.95 17.51
C GLY A 22 14.50 -4.32 18.56
N GLY A 23 13.17 -4.40 18.38
CA GLY A 23 12.19 -3.81 19.33
C GLY A 23 12.34 -2.30 19.45
N LEU A 24 11.76 -1.72 20.53
CA LEU A 24 11.75 -0.26 20.73
C LEU A 24 13.10 0.31 21.18
N LYS A 25 13.95 -0.49 21.82
CA LYS A 25 15.25 0.01 22.35
C LYS A 25 16.32 0.15 21.27
N ASN A 26 16.30 -0.67 20.25
CA ASN A 26 17.27 -0.62 19.15
C ASN A 26 16.60 -1.00 17.82
N PRO A 27 15.67 -0.19 17.31
CA PRO A 27 14.92 -0.49 16.12
C PRO A 27 15.84 -0.52 14.90
N SER A 28 15.66 -1.54 14.05
CA SER A 28 16.27 -1.60 12.74
C SER A 28 15.22 -2.04 11.71
N PHE A 29 15.33 -1.50 10.51
CA PHE A 29 14.38 -1.73 9.45
C PHE A 29 15.11 -2.14 8.17
N ASP A 30 14.67 -3.24 7.57
CA ASP A 30 15.10 -3.65 6.23
C ASP A 30 13.94 -3.34 5.27
N VAL A 31 14.18 -2.50 4.26
CA VAL A 31 13.21 -2.26 3.17
C VAL A 31 13.31 -3.41 2.19
N LEU A 32 12.28 -4.26 2.15
CA LEU A 32 12.24 -5.44 1.28
C LEU A 32 11.78 -5.06 -0.13
N SER A 33 10.84 -4.14 -0.22
CA SER A 33 10.43 -3.48 -1.46
C SER A 33 9.86 -2.10 -1.16
N ASN A 34 10.01 -1.20 -2.10
CA ASN A 34 9.31 0.09 -2.15
C ASN A 34 8.96 0.36 -3.60
N ILE A 35 7.66 0.43 -3.89
CA ILE A 35 7.12 0.70 -5.22
C ILE A 35 6.36 2.01 -5.13
N VAL A 36 6.79 2.97 -5.92
CA VAL A 36 6.18 4.30 -6.02
C VAL A 36 5.73 4.52 -7.45
N LEU A 37 4.51 4.98 -7.62
CA LEU A 37 3.97 5.43 -8.90
C LEU A 37 3.54 6.88 -8.74
N SER A 38 4.28 7.79 -9.39
CA SER A 38 4.04 9.23 -9.31
C SER A 38 3.09 9.69 -10.41
N GLN A 39 2.19 10.59 -10.05
CA GLN A 39 1.22 11.24 -10.92
C GLN A 39 1.68 12.65 -11.36
N VAL A 40 2.92 13.04 -11.05
CA VAL A 40 3.47 14.38 -11.32
C VAL A 40 3.26 14.81 -12.77
N LYS A 41 3.52 13.92 -13.73
CA LYS A 41 3.35 14.23 -15.17
C LYS A 41 1.90 14.55 -15.53
N LEU A 42 0.96 13.83 -14.93
CA LEU A 42 -0.47 14.03 -15.16
C LEU A 42 -0.93 15.37 -14.59
N HIS A 43 -0.49 15.69 -13.37
CA HIS A 43 -0.85 16.93 -12.69
C HIS A 43 -0.14 18.17 -13.25
N ALA A 44 1.01 18.01 -13.90
CA ALA A 44 1.74 19.12 -14.52
C ALA A 44 0.91 19.85 -15.58
N GLU A 45 0.04 19.13 -16.30
CA GLU A 45 -0.86 19.72 -17.31
C GLU A 45 -1.91 20.69 -16.68
N TRP A 46 -2.16 20.54 -15.39
CA TRP A 46 -3.14 21.34 -14.63
C TRP A 46 -2.48 22.42 -13.77
N GLY A 47 -1.15 22.53 -13.82
CA GLY A 47 -0.38 23.49 -13.01
C GLY A 47 -0.32 23.17 -11.52
N GLY A 48 -0.76 21.98 -11.08
CA GLY A 48 -0.75 21.52 -9.70
C GLY A 48 -1.65 20.31 -9.47
N VAL A 49 -1.63 19.78 -8.26
CA VAL A 49 -2.37 18.55 -7.94
C VAL A 49 -3.88 18.82 -7.90
N VAL A 50 -4.63 18.03 -8.70
CA VAL A 50 -6.09 18.04 -8.74
C VAL A 50 -6.62 16.89 -7.88
N PRO A 51 -7.29 17.16 -6.73
CA PRO A 51 -7.62 16.12 -5.74
C PRO A 51 -8.47 14.96 -6.28
N ASN A 52 -9.49 15.26 -7.10
CA ASN A 52 -10.34 14.22 -7.67
C ASN A 52 -9.61 13.36 -8.72
N LEU A 53 -8.66 13.95 -9.45
CA LEU A 53 -7.83 13.21 -10.38
C LEU A 53 -6.87 12.30 -9.61
N ALA A 54 -6.22 12.83 -8.56
CA ALA A 54 -5.37 12.04 -7.68
C ALA A 54 -6.13 10.85 -7.08
N LYS A 55 -7.36 11.07 -6.59
CA LYS A 55 -8.23 10.00 -6.10
C LYS A 55 -8.42 8.88 -7.13
N ARG A 56 -8.75 9.22 -8.37
CA ARG A 56 -8.96 8.22 -9.44
C ARG A 56 -7.70 7.43 -9.75
N GLU A 57 -6.57 8.11 -9.85
CA GLU A 57 -5.28 7.46 -10.09
C GLU A 57 -4.89 6.51 -8.95
N HIS A 58 -5.14 6.87 -7.69
CA HIS A 58 -4.91 5.95 -6.58
C HIS A 58 -5.77 4.69 -6.69
N GLN A 59 -7.06 4.83 -7.05
CA GLN A 59 -7.93 3.67 -7.24
C GLN A 59 -7.41 2.73 -8.33
N ALA A 60 -6.99 3.29 -9.47
CA ALA A 60 -6.46 2.51 -10.60
C ALA A 60 -5.14 1.81 -10.27
N ASN A 61 -4.30 2.41 -9.42
CA ASN A 61 -2.90 2.02 -9.27
C ASN A 61 -2.59 1.20 -8.01
N LEU A 62 -3.43 1.20 -6.96
CA LEU A 62 -3.12 0.53 -5.70
C LEU A 62 -2.92 -0.98 -5.85
N ILE A 63 -3.77 -1.68 -6.60
CA ILE A 63 -3.61 -3.12 -6.84
C ILE A 63 -2.35 -3.44 -7.67
N PRO A 64 -2.09 -2.78 -8.81
CA PRO A 64 -0.84 -2.95 -9.55
C PRO A 64 0.42 -2.70 -8.71
N VAL A 65 0.42 -1.65 -7.90
CA VAL A 65 1.56 -1.28 -7.03
C VAL A 65 1.73 -2.30 -5.91
N LEU A 66 0.63 -2.74 -5.26
CA LEU A 66 0.65 -3.81 -4.26
C LEU A 66 1.23 -5.10 -4.85
N LYS A 67 0.75 -5.53 -6.03
CA LYS A 67 1.23 -6.74 -6.69
C LYS A 67 2.74 -6.70 -6.87
N LYS A 68 3.27 -5.60 -7.45
CA LYS A 68 4.71 -5.39 -7.65
C LYS A 68 5.49 -5.39 -6.33
N ALA A 69 4.94 -4.77 -5.28
CA ALA A 69 5.59 -4.73 -3.98
C ALA A 69 5.72 -6.13 -3.35
N LEU A 70 4.66 -6.93 -3.43
CA LEU A 70 4.65 -8.32 -2.94
C LEU A 70 5.58 -9.23 -3.76
N GLU A 71 5.63 -9.07 -5.08
CA GLU A 71 6.54 -9.81 -5.96
C GLU A 71 8.00 -9.49 -5.64
N LYS A 72 8.36 -8.21 -5.61
CA LYS A 72 9.74 -7.76 -5.36
C LYS A 72 10.25 -8.15 -3.97
N SER A 73 9.37 -8.19 -2.99
CA SER A 73 9.71 -8.63 -1.62
C SER A 73 9.71 -10.14 -1.41
N GLY A 74 9.26 -10.93 -2.40
CA GLY A 74 9.17 -12.39 -2.30
C GLY A 74 7.97 -12.90 -1.51
N PHE A 75 7.00 -12.05 -1.19
CA PHE A 75 5.76 -12.43 -0.48
C PHE A 75 4.66 -12.95 -1.41
N TYR A 76 4.82 -12.78 -2.71
CA TYR A 76 3.92 -13.31 -3.74
C TYR A 76 4.69 -13.89 -4.91
N ASN A 77 4.18 -15.01 -5.43
CA ASN A 77 4.66 -15.64 -6.66
C ASN A 77 3.43 -16.09 -7.46
N GLU A 78 3.36 -15.71 -8.72
CA GLU A 78 2.22 -16.09 -9.61
C GLU A 78 1.98 -17.60 -9.74
N LYS A 79 3.02 -18.41 -9.51
CA LYS A 79 2.90 -19.89 -9.50
C LYS A 79 2.12 -20.43 -8.30
N GLN A 80 1.83 -19.61 -7.29
CA GLN A 80 1.13 -19.99 -6.06
C GLN A 80 -0.30 -19.41 -5.99
N LYS A 81 -0.98 -19.30 -7.12
CA LYS A 81 -2.38 -18.85 -7.14
C LYS A 81 -3.26 -19.82 -6.35
N MET A 82 -4.07 -19.27 -5.47
CA MET A 82 -5.10 -20.00 -4.71
C MET A 82 -6.46 -19.35 -4.96
N LYS A 83 -7.53 -20.12 -4.96
CA LYS A 83 -8.88 -19.57 -4.83
C LYS A 83 -9.20 -19.46 -3.34
N ASN A 84 -9.27 -18.25 -2.82
CA ASN A 84 -9.79 -17.98 -1.48
C ASN A 84 -11.32 -17.79 -1.59
N GLU A 85 -12.08 -18.75 -1.11
CA GLU A 85 -13.56 -18.72 -1.16
C GLU A 85 -14.21 -17.87 -0.06
N LYS A 86 -13.43 -17.30 0.86
CA LYS A 86 -13.96 -16.62 2.06
C LYS A 86 -13.94 -15.08 2.00
N LEU A 87 -14.23 -14.50 0.86
CA LEU A 87 -14.54 -13.08 0.82
C LEU A 87 -16.01 -12.89 1.23
N GLN A 88 -16.26 -11.91 2.09
CA GLN A 88 -17.60 -11.40 2.39
C GLN A 88 -17.86 -10.19 1.49
N PRO A 89 -18.47 -10.38 0.31
CA PRO A 89 -18.60 -9.29 -0.68
C PRO A 89 -19.37 -8.09 -0.13
N GLU A 90 -20.36 -8.34 0.74
CA GLU A 90 -21.20 -7.28 1.31
C GLU A 90 -20.37 -6.30 2.16
N ILE A 91 -19.46 -6.81 3.00
CA ILE A 91 -18.59 -5.97 3.83
C ILE A 91 -17.60 -5.19 2.96
N LEU A 92 -17.00 -5.85 1.97
CA LEU A 92 -16.07 -5.21 1.05
C LEU A 92 -16.75 -4.12 0.21
N ASN A 93 -17.97 -4.38 -0.26
CA ASN A 93 -18.79 -3.40 -0.96
C ASN A 93 -19.04 -2.17 -0.09
N SER A 94 -19.34 -2.33 1.20
CA SER A 94 -19.55 -1.18 2.10
C SER A 94 -18.25 -0.41 2.39
N VAL A 95 -17.11 -1.10 2.52
CA VAL A 95 -15.82 -0.45 2.79
C VAL A 95 -15.29 0.31 1.57
N LEU A 96 -15.46 -0.23 0.37
CA LEU A 96 -14.96 0.33 -0.89
C LEU A 96 -16.07 0.96 -1.75
N GLU A 97 -17.22 1.31 -1.15
CA GLU A 97 -18.36 1.90 -1.84
C GLU A 97 -17.98 3.15 -2.66
N ARG A 98 -17.08 3.96 -2.12
CA ARG A 98 -16.63 5.20 -2.75
C ARG A 98 -15.47 5.02 -3.73
N GLU A 99 -14.96 3.80 -3.86
CA GLU A 99 -13.82 3.42 -4.69
C GLU A 99 -14.17 2.23 -5.63
N PRO A 100 -15.13 2.40 -6.55
CA PRO A 100 -15.67 1.29 -7.35
C PRO A 100 -14.62 0.63 -8.26
N GLU A 101 -13.70 1.41 -8.84
CA GLU A 101 -12.62 0.86 -9.67
C GLU A 101 -11.63 0.03 -8.85
N LEU A 102 -11.31 0.51 -7.64
CA LEU A 102 -10.46 -0.25 -6.71
C LEU A 102 -11.15 -1.53 -6.23
N LEU A 103 -12.46 -1.47 -5.95
CA LEU A 103 -13.25 -2.65 -5.55
C LEU A 103 -13.20 -3.74 -6.63
N GLU A 104 -13.42 -3.38 -7.89
CA GLU A 104 -13.36 -4.33 -9.00
C GLU A 104 -12.00 -5.03 -9.10
N GLN A 105 -10.92 -4.26 -9.04
CA GLN A 105 -9.55 -4.80 -9.07
C GLN A 105 -9.24 -5.64 -7.84
N PHE A 106 -9.71 -5.21 -6.65
CA PHE A 106 -9.54 -5.92 -5.39
C PHE A 106 -10.17 -7.31 -5.45
N LEU A 107 -11.43 -7.39 -5.89
CA LEU A 107 -12.16 -8.66 -6.02
C LEU A 107 -11.56 -9.60 -7.07
N LYS A 108 -10.90 -9.05 -8.10
CA LYS A 108 -10.21 -9.86 -9.12
C LYS A 108 -8.87 -10.41 -8.64
N PHE A 109 -8.12 -9.67 -7.84
CA PHE A 109 -6.75 -10.02 -7.49
C PHE A 109 -6.61 -10.66 -6.10
N ILE A 110 -7.16 -10.06 -5.05
CA ILE A 110 -6.92 -10.49 -3.67
C ILE A 110 -7.35 -11.93 -3.37
N PRO A 111 -8.50 -12.42 -3.90
CA PRO A 111 -8.90 -13.82 -3.71
C PRO A 111 -7.97 -14.84 -4.35
N THR A 112 -7.16 -14.40 -5.31
CA THR A 112 -6.28 -15.31 -6.06
C THR A 112 -4.92 -15.51 -5.40
N ILE A 113 -4.62 -14.76 -4.34
CA ILE A 113 -3.34 -14.83 -3.65
C ILE A 113 -3.48 -15.37 -2.23
N LYS A 114 -2.46 -16.09 -1.78
CA LYS A 114 -2.35 -16.45 -0.37
C LYS A 114 -2.06 -15.19 0.45
N PRO A 115 -2.75 -14.98 1.59
CA PRO A 115 -2.42 -13.87 2.49
C PRO A 115 -0.92 -13.83 2.79
N PRO A 116 -0.26 -12.69 2.55
CA PRO A 116 1.17 -12.58 2.80
C PRO A 116 1.48 -12.73 4.30
N ARG A 117 2.68 -13.22 4.64
CA ARG A 117 3.12 -13.36 6.03
C ARG A 117 3.56 -12.01 6.60
N ILE A 118 2.60 -11.08 6.71
CA ILE A 118 2.74 -9.78 7.36
C ILE A 118 2.15 -9.80 8.76
N ASP A 119 2.62 -8.91 9.62
CA ASP A 119 2.15 -8.77 10.99
C ASP A 119 1.21 -7.58 11.16
N ALA A 120 1.36 -6.54 10.34
CA ALA A 120 0.52 -5.34 10.34
C ALA A 120 0.46 -4.68 8.97
N ILE A 121 -0.60 -3.86 8.78
CA ILE A 121 -0.78 -2.97 7.63
C ILE A 121 -0.70 -1.54 8.16
N ALA A 122 0.31 -0.78 7.76
CA ALA A 122 0.45 0.64 8.06
C ALA A 122 -0.15 1.47 6.93
N VAL A 123 -0.88 2.53 7.24
CA VAL A 123 -1.46 3.43 6.24
C VAL A 123 -1.39 4.87 6.71
N THR A 124 -1.02 5.78 5.81
CA THR A 124 -1.05 7.20 6.09
C THR A 124 -2.48 7.72 6.20
N ILE A 125 -2.80 8.38 7.33
CA ILE A 125 -4.12 8.93 7.59
C ILE A 125 -4.16 10.46 7.50
N GLY A 126 -3.02 11.13 7.31
CA GLY A 126 -2.86 12.57 7.20
C GLY A 126 -1.55 13.08 7.79
N PRO A 127 -1.25 14.37 7.57
CA PRO A 127 -1.95 15.31 6.67
C PRO A 127 -1.80 14.94 5.19
N GLY A 128 -2.71 15.44 4.35
CA GLY A 128 -2.73 15.20 2.91
C GLY A 128 -4.06 15.58 2.26
N LEU A 129 -4.23 15.25 1.00
CA LEU A 129 -5.47 15.46 0.26
C LEU A 129 -6.52 14.47 0.74
N GLU A 130 -7.60 14.95 1.35
CA GLU A 130 -8.66 14.11 1.93
C GLU A 130 -9.19 13.04 0.95
N PRO A 131 -9.56 13.36 -0.31
CA PRO A 131 -10.04 12.35 -1.25
C PRO A 131 -9.01 11.26 -1.56
N ALA A 132 -7.74 11.59 -1.60
CA ALA A 132 -6.63 10.67 -1.85
C ALA A 132 -6.34 9.79 -0.63
N LEU A 133 -6.28 10.38 0.57
CA LEU A 133 -6.10 9.67 1.84
C LEU A 133 -7.15 8.56 2.03
N TRP A 134 -8.42 8.86 1.78
CA TRP A 134 -9.51 7.88 1.97
C TRP A 134 -9.36 6.65 1.07
N VAL A 135 -8.81 6.78 -0.12
CA VAL A 135 -8.56 5.60 -0.99
C VAL A 135 -7.59 4.63 -0.32
N GLY A 136 -6.47 5.13 0.20
CA GLY A 136 -5.48 4.32 0.92
C GLY A 136 -6.04 3.73 2.22
N ILE A 137 -6.78 4.52 2.99
CA ILE A 137 -7.40 4.09 4.25
C ILE A 137 -8.41 2.96 4.01
N ASN A 138 -9.32 3.13 3.04
CA ASN A 138 -10.34 2.12 2.72
C ASN A 138 -9.69 0.86 2.14
N PHE A 139 -8.67 1.01 1.31
CA PHE A 139 -7.87 -0.12 0.82
C PHE A 139 -7.20 -0.89 1.96
N ALA A 140 -6.56 -0.20 2.90
CA ALA A 140 -5.95 -0.83 4.08
C ALA A 140 -6.99 -1.54 4.95
N LYS A 141 -8.18 -0.94 5.16
CA LYS A 141 -9.31 -1.57 5.86
C LYS A 141 -9.76 -2.86 5.17
N ALA A 142 -9.94 -2.84 3.85
CA ALA A 142 -10.33 -4.01 3.08
C ALA A 142 -9.29 -5.14 3.20
N LEU A 143 -8.00 -4.83 3.07
CA LEU A 143 -6.91 -5.78 3.26
C LEU A 143 -6.86 -6.33 4.69
N SER A 144 -7.04 -5.45 5.71
CA SER A 144 -7.07 -5.82 7.12
C SER A 144 -8.16 -6.86 7.41
N LEU A 145 -9.35 -6.67 6.87
CA LEU A 145 -10.47 -7.59 7.00
C LEU A 145 -10.17 -8.95 6.32
N VAL A 146 -9.72 -8.92 5.07
CA VAL A 146 -9.50 -10.15 4.28
C VAL A 146 -8.32 -10.96 4.81
N TRP A 147 -7.25 -10.31 5.22
CA TRP A 147 -6.04 -10.99 5.69
C TRP A 147 -6.00 -11.19 7.21
N ASN A 148 -7.01 -10.67 7.92
CA ASN A 148 -7.08 -10.69 9.39
C ASN A 148 -5.79 -10.16 10.03
N LYS A 149 -5.41 -8.91 9.63
CA LYS A 149 -4.21 -8.22 10.10
C LYS A 149 -4.57 -6.87 10.72
N PRO A 150 -3.92 -6.47 11.82
CA PRO A 150 -4.14 -5.17 12.42
C PRO A 150 -3.72 -4.05 11.47
N MET A 151 -4.50 -2.97 11.48
CA MET A 151 -4.20 -1.73 10.76
C MET A 151 -3.58 -0.72 11.73
N VAL A 152 -2.53 -0.04 11.29
CA VAL A 152 -1.82 1.00 12.04
C VAL A 152 -1.91 2.32 11.29
N ALA A 153 -2.46 3.33 11.94
CA ALA A 153 -2.53 4.69 11.43
C ALA A 153 -1.16 5.38 11.54
N VAL A 154 -0.71 6.03 10.47
CA VAL A 154 0.59 6.72 10.40
C VAL A 154 0.38 8.17 10.00
N ASN A 155 1.08 9.07 10.69
CA ASN A 155 1.14 10.47 10.30
C ASN A 155 2.18 10.67 9.19
N HIS A 156 1.79 11.33 8.10
CA HIS A 156 2.64 11.57 6.94
C HIS A 156 3.93 12.33 7.30
N MET A 157 3.82 13.39 8.11
CA MET A 157 4.97 14.23 8.49
C MET A 157 5.92 13.49 9.43
N GLU A 158 5.38 12.69 10.36
CA GLU A 158 6.22 11.82 11.20
C GLU A 158 6.96 10.78 10.33
N GLY A 159 6.30 10.25 9.29
CA GLY A 159 6.94 9.39 8.30
C GLY A 159 8.16 10.03 7.66
N HIS A 160 8.10 11.30 7.25
CA HIS A 160 9.23 12.04 6.70
C HIS A 160 10.38 12.22 7.72
N ILE A 161 10.05 12.54 8.97
CA ILE A 161 11.04 12.71 10.03
C ILE A 161 11.82 11.43 10.28
N VAL A 162 11.11 10.29 10.38
CA VAL A 162 11.75 9.01 10.71
C VAL A 162 12.36 8.30 9.51
N ALA A 163 12.00 8.67 8.28
CA ALA A 163 12.54 8.06 7.07
C ALA A 163 14.08 8.17 6.98
N SER A 164 14.64 9.26 7.49
CA SER A 164 16.10 9.46 7.58
C SER A 164 16.82 8.45 8.49
N LEU A 165 16.07 7.81 9.41
CA LEU A 165 16.59 6.78 10.31
C LEU A 165 16.60 5.39 9.67
N LEU A 166 15.94 5.21 8.53
CA LEU A 166 15.97 3.97 7.78
C LEU A 166 17.39 3.78 7.20
N LYS A 167 18.12 2.82 7.73
CA LYS A 167 19.36 2.37 7.11
C LYS A 167 18.99 1.58 5.86
N GLU A 168 19.03 2.22 4.70
CA GLU A 168 18.88 1.55 3.41
C GLU A 168 20.03 0.54 3.23
N LYS A 169 19.75 -0.71 3.51
CA LYS A 169 20.48 -1.82 2.89
C LYS A 169 19.85 -2.11 1.53
N MET A 170 19.78 -1.11 0.68
CA MET A 170 19.57 -1.37 -0.74
C MET A 170 20.84 -2.03 -1.29
N LYS A 171 20.81 -3.33 -1.46
CA LYS A 171 21.63 -3.96 -2.50
C LYS A 171 21.04 -3.48 -3.83
N MET A 172 21.56 -2.36 -4.34
CA MET A 172 21.41 -2.02 -5.74
C MET A 172 22.04 -3.18 -6.54
N LYS A 173 21.21 -4.08 -7.03
CA LYS A 173 21.58 -4.89 -8.16
C LYS A 173 21.70 -3.91 -9.31
N ASN A 174 22.95 -3.56 -9.64
CA ASN A 174 23.27 -2.89 -10.90
C ASN A 174 22.70 -3.78 -12.01
N GLU A 175 21.59 -3.37 -12.59
CA GLU A 175 21.18 -3.85 -13.90
C GLU A 175 22.20 -3.28 -14.89
N LYS A 176 23.06 -4.18 -15.41
CA LYS A 176 23.82 -3.95 -16.62
C LYS A 176 22.93 -4.18 -17.83
#